data_5cdbd6be7d889562dd635e20bccf5707
#
_entry.id   5cdbd6be7d889562dd635e20bccf5707
#
_cell.length_a   1.000
_cell.length_b   1.000
_cell.length_c   1.000
_cell.angle_alpha   90.00
_cell.angle_beta   90.00
_cell.angle_gamma   90.00
#
_symmetry.space_group_name_H-M   'P 1'
#
loop_
_entity.id
_entity.type
_entity.pdbx_description
1 polymer ?
#
loop_
_entity_poly.entity_id
_entity_poly.type
_entity_poly.pdbx_seq_one_letter_code
_entity_poly.pdbx_strand_id
1 'polypeptide(L)'
;MNAKSTLAALQDDDVVTTSTVLGRTGATFPIPSPLEVHGNARIISVVNQKGGVGKTTTTINLGASLAELGRRVLLVDFDPQHSLSVGLNVDTRNLEGSIYNLMMDESTKIEDYLLKTSVPGMDMIPSHEDLAGAEGGLMNVIAREKVLKRVLASVTDYYDVILIDCQPSLGLLTVNALTASHFVIVPLECEYFALRGVALLADIIKKVQLNTNPDLQLLGILATMFDKKTVHSREVLERILEAFPEKIFDTTIARTVRFPETTVAGEPITTYASSSTGAAAYRRLAREVISIGGCK
;
A
#
# COMPACT_ATOMS: atom_id res chain seq x y z
N MET A 1 -4.36 3.79 30.83
CA MET A 1 -5.43 3.03 30.17
C MET A 1 -4.74 1.94 29.37
N ASN A 2 -5.12 0.68 29.55
CA ASN A 2 -4.39 -0.49 29.07
C ASN A 2 -4.57 -0.67 27.56
N ALA A 3 -3.51 -0.68 26.77
CA ALA A 3 -3.53 -0.90 25.31
C ALA A 3 -4.28 -2.20 24.89
N LYS A 4 -4.37 -3.19 25.78
CA LYS A 4 -5.15 -4.42 25.57
C LYS A 4 -6.68 -4.20 25.56
N SER A 5 -7.21 -3.15 26.19
CA SER A 5 -8.67 -2.91 26.23
C SER A 5 -9.19 -2.18 24.98
N THR A 6 -8.32 -1.46 24.27
CA THR A 6 -8.69 -0.72 23.04
C THR A 6 -8.72 -1.65 21.81
N LEU A 7 -7.85 -2.67 21.77
CA LEU A 7 -7.83 -3.66 20.69
C LEU A 7 -9.00 -4.66 20.73
N ALA A 8 -9.58 -4.90 21.90
CA ALA A 8 -10.70 -5.85 22.10
C ALA A 8 -12.07 -5.31 21.60
N ALA A 9 -12.17 -4.01 21.28
CA ALA A 9 -13.44 -3.38 20.87
C ALA A 9 -13.68 -3.37 19.37
N LEU A 10 -12.81 -4.01 18.57
CA LEU A 10 -12.88 -3.98 17.11
C LEU A 10 -13.48 -5.29 16.59
N GLN A 11 -14.79 -5.33 16.52
CA GLN A 11 -15.52 -6.46 15.93
C GLN A 11 -15.35 -6.41 14.40
N ASP A 12 -14.83 -7.51 13.83
CA ASP A 12 -14.79 -7.73 12.38
C ASP A 12 -16.19 -7.90 11.78
N ASP A 13 -17.21 -8.03 12.60
CA ASP A 13 -18.59 -8.37 12.21
C ASP A 13 -19.23 -7.35 11.27
N ASP A 14 -18.80 -6.08 11.34
CA ASP A 14 -19.30 -5.01 10.46
C ASP A 14 -18.51 -4.87 9.13
N VAL A 15 -17.39 -5.59 8.99
CA VAL A 15 -16.57 -5.52 7.78
C VAL A 15 -17.16 -6.41 6.69
N VAL A 16 -17.42 -5.81 5.53
CA VAL A 16 -17.86 -6.58 4.36
C VAL A 16 -16.67 -7.38 3.83
N THR A 17 -16.84 -8.69 3.69
CA THR A 17 -15.77 -9.58 3.20
C THR A 17 -16.15 -10.20 1.87
N THR A 18 -15.14 -10.54 1.08
CA THR A 18 -15.31 -11.27 -0.19
C THR A 18 -16.06 -12.59 0.04
N SER A 19 -15.70 -13.33 1.09
CA SER A 19 -16.37 -14.57 1.47
C SER A 19 -17.85 -14.35 1.76
N THR A 20 -18.20 -13.32 2.55
CA THR A 20 -19.61 -12.99 2.86
C THR A 20 -20.41 -12.63 1.61
N VAL A 21 -19.82 -11.83 0.72
CA VAL A 21 -20.46 -11.42 -0.56
C VAL A 21 -20.75 -12.62 -1.45
N LEU A 22 -19.85 -13.61 -1.46
CA LEU A 22 -19.94 -14.82 -2.28
C LEU A 22 -20.67 -15.99 -1.58
N GLY A 23 -21.25 -15.77 -0.39
CA GLY A 23 -21.95 -16.81 0.38
C GLY A 23 -21.02 -17.92 0.89
N ARG A 24 -19.75 -17.61 1.13
CA ARG A 24 -18.75 -18.54 1.67
C ARG A 24 -18.53 -18.26 3.16
N THR A 25 -17.97 -19.22 3.88
CA THR A 25 -17.51 -19.01 5.26
C THR A 25 -16.36 -18.01 5.27
N GLY A 26 -16.48 -16.93 6.03
CA GLY A 26 -15.45 -15.90 6.15
C GLY A 26 -14.19 -16.44 6.83
N ALA A 27 -13.03 -15.95 6.37
CA ALA A 27 -11.77 -16.21 7.05
C ALA A 27 -11.66 -15.36 8.32
N THR A 28 -10.99 -15.89 9.34
CA THR A 28 -10.65 -15.15 10.55
C THR A 28 -9.15 -14.90 10.59
N PHE A 29 -8.75 -13.68 10.91
CA PHE A 29 -7.35 -13.29 11.01
C PHE A 29 -7.07 -12.86 12.45
N PRO A 30 -6.37 -13.70 13.26
CA PRO A 30 -6.09 -13.39 14.66
C PRO A 30 -5.18 -12.17 14.77
N ILE A 31 -5.24 -11.51 15.94
CA ILE A 31 -4.27 -10.46 16.27
C ILE A 31 -2.90 -11.13 16.41
N PRO A 32 -1.90 -10.70 15.60
CA PRO A 32 -0.58 -11.31 15.66
C PRO A 32 0.14 -10.96 16.97
N SER A 33 1.06 -11.81 17.40
CA SER A 33 1.96 -11.49 18.49
C SER A 33 2.87 -10.32 18.13
N PRO A 34 3.29 -9.50 19.11
CA PRO A 34 4.33 -8.51 18.90
C PRO A 34 5.61 -9.18 18.36
N LEU A 35 6.36 -8.46 17.51
CA LEU A 35 7.65 -8.94 17.03
C LEU A 35 8.69 -8.85 18.15
N GLU A 36 9.47 -9.90 18.33
CA GLU A 36 10.63 -9.92 19.23
C GLU A 36 11.86 -9.29 18.56
N VAL A 37 11.97 -9.42 17.23
CA VAL A 37 13.06 -8.88 16.41
C VAL A 37 12.49 -8.11 15.23
N HIS A 38 12.94 -6.86 15.11
CA HIS A 38 12.59 -5.98 13.98
C HIS A 38 13.65 -6.03 12.89
N GLY A 39 13.30 -5.52 11.71
CA GLY A 39 14.17 -5.43 10.54
C GLY A 39 13.94 -6.51 9.50
N ASN A 40 14.75 -6.50 8.43
CA ASN A 40 14.53 -7.29 7.21
C ASN A 40 13.16 -6.98 6.59
N ALA A 41 12.94 -5.71 6.28
CA ALA A 41 11.66 -5.22 5.79
C ALA A 41 11.13 -6.00 4.59
N ARG A 42 9.85 -6.35 4.63
CA ARG A 42 9.12 -6.74 3.43
C ARG A 42 8.68 -5.49 2.69
N ILE A 43 9.06 -5.37 1.42
CA ILE A 43 8.71 -4.24 0.56
C ILE A 43 7.49 -4.61 -0.26
N ILE A 44 6.44 -3.80 -0.17
CA ILE A 44 5.15 -4.01 -0.84
C ILE A 44 4.82 -2.76 -1.66
N SER A 45 4.67 -2.90 -2.97
CA SER A 45 4.14 -1.83 -3.82
C SER A 45 2.63 -1.89 -3.92
N VAL A 46 2.00 -0.73 -3.79
CA VAL A 46 0.54 -0.56 -3.99
C VAL A 46 0.33 0.05 -5.37
N VAL A 47 -0.12 -0.78 -6.33
CA VAL A 47 -0.08 -0.44 -7.76
C VAL A 47 -1.43 -0.64 -8.42
N ASN A 48 -1.86 0.34 -9.21
CA ASN A 48 -2.91 0.20 -10.22
C ASN A 48 -2.77 1.32 -11.25
N GLN A 49 -2.96 1.01 -12.52
CA GLN A 49 -2.93 1.99 -13.61
C GLN A 49 -4.08 3.00 -13.53
N LYS A 50 -5.23 2.61 -12.98
CA LYS A 50 -6.39 3.49 -12.80
C LYS A 50 -6.15 4.46 -11.64
N GLY A 51 -6.36 5.75 -11.88
CA GLY A 51 -6.42 6.78 -10.84
C GLY A 51 -7.67 6.62 -9.97
N GLY A 52 -7.61 7.09 -8.73
CA GLY A 52 -8.78 7.14 -7.85
C GLY A 52 -9.25 5.80 -7.25
N VAL A 53 -8.54 4.69 -7.46
CA VAL A 53 -8.93 3.36 -6.91
C VAL A 53 -8.51 3.13 -5.46
N GLY A 54 -8.00 4.13 -4.76
CA GLY A 54 -7.62 4.03 -3.35
C GLY A 54 -6.21 3.51 -3.09
N LYS A 55 -5.24 3.69 -4.02
CA LYS A 55 -3.83 3.33 -3.78
C LYS A 55 -3.28 4.05 -2.54
N THR A 56 -3.25 5.36 -2.58
CA THR A 56 -2.75 6.22 -1.49
C THR A 56 -3.52 5.98 -0.18
N THR A 57 -4.85 5.90 -0.25
CA THR A 57 -5.70 5.58 0.91
C THR A 57 -5.31 4.23 1.52
N THR A 58 -5.05 3.22 0.68
CA THR A 58 -4.63 1.90 1.14
C THR A 58 -3.23 1.95 1.75
N THR A 59 -2.28 2.63 1.12
CA THR A 59 -0.91 2.75 1.62
C THR A 59 -0.87 3.39 3.00
N ILE A 60 -1.55 4.54 3.19
CA ILE A 60 -1.62 5.23 4.48
C ILE A 60 -2.27 4.35 5.56
N ASN A 61 -3.47 3.82 5.28
CA ASN A 61 -4.27 3.16 6.31
C ASN A 61 -3.80 1.74 6.63
N LEU A 62 -3.25 1.02 5.64
CA LEU A 62 -2.57 -0.25 5.89
C LEU A 62 -1.31 -0.03 6.71
N GLY A 63 -0.49 0.99 6.37
CA GLY A 63 0.70 1.35 7.12
C GLY A 63 0.38 1.67 8.58
N ALA A 64 -0.61 2.53 8.83
CA ALA A 64 -1.05 2.88 10.18
C ALA A 64 -1.56 1.66 10.95
N SER A 65 -2.33 0.77 10.30
CA SER A 65 -2.85 -0.45 10.93
C SER A 65 -1.74 -1.46 11.26
N LEU A 66 -0.70 -1.57 10.43
CA LEU A 66 0.48 -2.39 10.71
C LEU A 66 1.30 -1.82 11.88
N ALA A 67 1.43 -0.49 11.95
CA ALA A 67 2.08 0.19 13.06
C ALA A 67 1.32 -0.01 14.39
N GLU A 68 -0.03 0.02 14.37
CA GLU A 68 -0.86 -0.34 15.55
C GLU A 68 -0.61 -1.78 16.01
N LEU A 69 -0.24 -2.69 15.10
CA LEU A 69 0.14 -4.07 15.40
C LEU A 69 1.64 -4.22 15.80
N GLY A 70 2.33 -3.10 16.07
CA GLY A 70 3.71 -3.08 16.55
C GLY A 70 4.77 -3.29 15.47
N ARG A 71 4.44 -3.12 14.17
CA ARG A 71 5.43 -3.15 13.09
C ARG A 71 6.07 -1.78 12.90
N ARG A 72 7.36 -1.75 12.60
CA ARG A 72 8.05 -0.53 12.14
C ARG A 72 7.80 -0.37 10.66
N VAL A 73 7.10 0.69 10.28
CA VAL A 73 6.60 0.91 8.91
C VAL A 73 7.29 2.12 8.29
N LEU A 74 7.76 1.97 7.05
CA LEU A 74 8.17 3.07 6.20
C LEU A 74 7.18 3.19 5.03
N LEU A 75 6.61 4.39 4.86
CA LEU A 75 5.86 4.73 3.66
C LEU A 75 6.77 5.46 2.68
N VAL A 76 6.68 5.11 1.40
CA VAL A 76 7.39 5.81 0.31
C VAL A 76 6.34 6.39 -0.62
N ASP A 77 6.24 7.71 -0.67
CA ASP A 77 5.43 8.39 -1.68
C ASP A 77 6.17 8.34 -3.01
N PHE A 78 5.64 7.59 -3.97
CA PHE A 78 6.28 7.37 -5.26
C PHE A 78 5.37 7.80 -6.42
N ASP A 79 4.57 8.85 -6.14
CA ASP A 79 3.71 9.52 -7.11
C ASP A 79 4.13 11.01 -7.19
N PRO A 80 4.43 11.57 -8.38
CA PRO A 80 4.71 13.00 -8.56
C PRO A 80 3.57 13.92 -8.08
N GLN A 81 2.36 13.37 -7.93
CA GLN A 81 1.23 14.12 -7.35
C GLN A 81 1.31 14.25 -5.84
N HIS A 82 2.29 13.63 -5.17
CA HIS A 82 2.60 13.66 -3.74
C HIS A 82 1.36 13.54 -2.82
N SER A 83 0.36 12.77 -3.25
CA SER A 83 -0.92 12.63 -2.54
C SER A 83 -0.78 11.95 -1.18
N LEU A 84 0.19 11.05 -1.00
CA LEU A 84 0.48 10.41 0.29
C LEU A 84 1.09 11.44 1.27
N SER A 85 2.04 12.24 0.79
CA SER A 85 2.68 13.30 1.59
C SER A 85 1.65 14.30 2.10
N VAL A 86 0.78 14.80 1.21
CA VAL A 86 -0.33 15.72 1.58
C VAL A 86 -1.30 15.03 2.54
N GLY A 87 -1.64 13.77 2.29
CA GLY A 87 -2.56 12.98 3.13
C GLY A 87 -2.05 12.69 4.55
N LEU A 88 -0.75 12.94 4.81
CA LEU A 88 -0.12 12.89 6.13
C LEU A 88 0.36 14.26 6.64
N ASN A 89 -0.23 15.33 6.10
CA ASN A 89 0.01 16.72 6.51
C ASN A 89 1.47 17.19 6.33
N VAL A 90 2.17 16.67 5.31
CA VAL A 90 3.51 17.16 4.95
C VAL A 90 3.38 18.41 4.07
N ASP A 91 4.09 19.47 4.43
CA ASP A 91 4.19 20.68 3.60
C ASP A 91 5.16 20.43 2.43
N THR A 92 4.63 19.98 1.32
CA THR A 92 5.41 19.60 0.13
C THR A 92 6.06 20.79 -0.59
N ARG A 93 5.70 22.05 -0.26
CA ARG A 93 6.28 23.26 -0.86
C ARG A 93 7.62 23.64 -0.23
N ASN A 94 7.85 23.25 1.01
CA ASN A 94 9.04 23.61 1.80
C ASN A 94 9.88 22.39 2.14
N LEU A 95 9.87 21.34 1.31
CA LEU A 95 10.69 20.16 1.50
C LEU A 95 12.17 20.47 1.21
N GLU A 96 13.06 20.03 2.12
CA GLU A 96 14.52 20.04 1.88
C GLU A 96 14.94 19.02 0.82
N GLY A 97 14.13 17.97 0.63
CA GLY A 97 14.30 16.96 -0.40
C GLY A 97 13.22 15.88 -0.33
N SER A 98 13.29 14.97 -1.29
CA SER A 98 12.26 13.96 -1.51
C SER A 98 12.86 12.67 -2.10
N ILE A 99 12.03 11.69 -2.36
CA ILE A 99 12.43 10.47 -3.07
C ILE A 99 13.10 10.76 -4.42
N TYR A 100 12.77 11.89 -5.07
CA TYR A 100 13.43 12.33 -6.30
C TYR A 100 14.94 12.53 -6.10
N ASN A 101 15.35 13.23 -5.04
CA ASN A 101 16.76 13.50 -4.75
C ASN A 101 17.52 12.19 -4.50
N LEU A 102 16.92 11.28 -3.72
CA LEU A 102 17.48 9.95 -3.45
C LEU A 102 17.67 9.11 -4.72
N MET A 103 16.83 9.30 -5.72
CA MET A 103 16.95 8.58 -6.99
C MET A 103 17.95 9.21 -7.96
N MET A 104 18.17 10.52 -7.87
CA MET A 104 19.02 11.25 -8.80
C MET A 104 20.46 11.41 -8.34
N ASP A 105 20.72 11.36 -7.04
CA ASP A 105 22.03 11.58 -6.46
C ASP A 105 22.40 10.46 -5.47
N GLU A 106 23.33 9.60 -5.88
CA GLU A 106 23.83 8.47 -5.08
C GLU A 106 24.60 8.90 -3.83
N SER A 107 25.00 10.17 -3.71
CA SER A 107 25.65 10.72 -2.51
C SER A 107 24.67 11.08 -1.40
N THR A 108 23.39 11.16 -1.72
CA THR A 108 22.31 11.53 -0.80
C THR A 108 21.99 10.38 0.16
N LYS A 109 21.88 10.70 1.45
CA LYS A 109 21.51 9.70 2.45
C LYS A 109 20.01 9.69 2.66
N ILE A 110 19.43 8.50 2.75
CA ILE A 110 17.99 8.33 2.94
C ILE A 110 17.52 8.89 4.28
N GLU A 111 18.38 8.84 5.31
CA GLU A 111 18.12 9.33 6.66
C GLU A 111 17.84 10.84 6.68
N ASP A 112 18.41 11.60 5.75
CA ASP A 112 18.23 13.05 5.67
C ASP A 112 16.80 13.44 5.21
N TYR A 113 16.07 12.50 4.59
CA TYR A 113 14.71 12.73 4.06
C TYR A 113 13.63 11.87 4.72
N LEU A 114 13.98 11.16 5.79
CA LEU A 114 13.00 10.44 6.60
C LEU A 114 12.19 11.41 7.47
N LEU A 115 10.89 11.44 7.26
CA LEU A 115 9.97 12.23 8.06
C LEU A 115 9.21 11.35 9.05
N LYS A 116 9.08 11.83 10.28
CA LYS A 116 8.18 11.21 11.28
C LYS A 116 6.75 11.58 10.97
N THR A 117 5.86 10.59 11.01
CA THR A 117 4.42 10.84 10.90
C THR A 117 3.80 11.03 12.29
N SER A 118 2.52 11.42 12.32
CA SER A 118 1.73 11.46 13.56
C SER A 118 1.46 10.07 14.17
N VAL A 119 1.69 8.99 13.41
CA VAL A 119 1.48 7.61 13.85
C VAL A 119 2.76 7.03 14.42
N PRO A 120 2.79 6.65 15.73
CA PRO A 120 3.96 6.02 16.31
C PRO A 120 4.37 4.74 15.58
N GLY A 121 5.65 4.61 15.25
CA GLY A 121 6.17 3.45 14.51
C GLY A 121 6.01 3.52 13.00
N MET A 122 5.51 4.64 12.45
CA MET A 122 5.37 4.86 11.02
C MET A 122 6.12 6.12 10.58
N ASP A 123 7.10 5.96 9.72
CA ASP A 123 7.87 7.02 9.08
C ASP A 123 7.52 7.11 7.60
N MET A 124 7.96 8.18 6.92
CA MET A 124 7.76 8.30 5.48
C MET A 124 8.93 8.99 4.77
N ILE A 125 9.06 8.69 3.47
CA ILE A 125 9.85 9.48 2.51
C ILE A 125 8.85 10.22 1.63
N PRO A 126 8.91 11.56 1.59
CA PRO A 126 7.96 12.36 0.81
C PRO A 126 8.28 12.34 -0.68
N SER A 127 7.29 12.68 -1.49
CA SER A 127 7.41 12.99 -2.91
C SER A 127 7.34 14.49 -3.19
N HIS A 128 7.80 14.85 -4.38
CA HIS A 128 7.70 16.19 -4.95
C HIS A 128 7.37 16.11 -6.44
N GLU A 129 6.83 17.19 -7.04
CA GLU A 129 6.50 17.24 -8.47
C GLU A 129 7.70 16.96 -9.40
N ASP A 130 8.93 17.24 -8.94
CA ASP A 130 10.17 16.91 -9.67
C ASP A 130 10.30 15.43 -10.01
N LEU A 131 9.65 14.55 -9.26
CA LEU A 131 9.65 13.11 -9.53
C LEU A 131 9.11 12.79 -10.95
N ALA A 132 8.27 13.66 -11.52
CA ALA A 132 7.82 13.54 -12.91
C ALA A 132 9.00 13.58 -13.90
N GLY A 133 10.06 14.31 -13.57
CA GLY A 133 11.29 14.41 -14.37
C GLY A 133 12.24 13.22 -14.23
N ALA A 134 12.05 12.36 -13.20
CA ALA A 134 12.98 11.28 -12.90
C ALA A 134 13.10 10.26 -14.04
N GLU A 135 12.02 9.98 -14.77
CA GLU A 135 12.08 9.04 -15.91
C GLU A 135 13.06 9.53 -16.98
N GLY A 136 13.07 10.85 -17.27
CA GLY A 136 14.03 11.47 -18.17
C GLY A 136 15.46 11.46 -17.63
N GLY A 137 15.64 11.80 -16.35
CA GLY A 137 16.94 11.80 -15.68
C GLY A 137 17.59 10.41 -15.64
N LEU A 138 16.78 9.37 -15.52
CA LEU A 138 17.24 7.98 -15.45
C LEU A 138 17.55 7.36 -16.83
N MET A 139 17.24 8.01 -17.95
CA MET A 139 17.36 7.39 -19.27
C MET A 139 18.75 6.81 -19.57
N ASN A 140 19.80 7.49 -19.10
CA ASN A 140 21.19 7.11 -19.34
C ASN A 140 21.84 6.39 -18.14
N VAL A 141 21.08 6.12 -17.08
CA VAL A 141 21.59 5.43 -15.89
C VAL A 141 21.61 3.93 -16.12
N ILE A 142 22.75 3.30 -15.87
CA ILE A 142 22.89 1.83 -15.98
C ILE A 142 22.06 1.17 -14.91
N ALA A 143 21.30 0.13 -15.29
CA ALA A 143 20.35 -0.56 -14.41
C ALA A 143 19.35 0.40 -13.75
N ARG A 144 18.84 1.36 -14.52
CA ARG A 144 17.89 2.40 -14.11
C ARG A 144 16.62 1.83 -13.46
N GLU A 145 16.26 0.59 -13.75
CA GLU A 145 15.12 -0.11 -13.16
C GLU A 145 15.35 -0.53 -11.71
N LYS A 146 16.61 -0.48 -11.24
CA LYS A 146 17.06 -0.92 -9.90
C LYS A 146 17.41 0.24 -8.96
N VAL A 147 17.21 1.49 -9.38
CA VAL A 147 17.62 2.66 -8.59
C VAL A 147 16.90 2.68 -7.25
N LEU A 148 15.57 2.55 -7.23
CA LEU A 148 14.80 2.53 -5.99
C LEU A 148 15.19 1.35 -5.09
N LYS A 149 15.50 0.18 -5.67
CA LYS A 149 15.98 -0.97 -4.90
C LYS A 149 17.28 -0.65 -4.15
N ARG A 150 18.22 0.07 -4.82
CA ARG A 150 19.48 0.51 -4.17
C ARG A 150 19.23 1.53 -3.07
N VAL A 151 18.36 2.50 -3.33
CA VAL A 151 17.98 3.52 -2.33
C VAL A 151 17.41 2.86 -1.07
N LEU A 152 16.46 1.95 -1.20
CA LEU A 152 15.79 1.33 -0.05
C LEU A 152 16.66 0.30 0.69
N ALA A 153 17.71 -0.23 0.07
CA ALA A 153 18.56 -1.27 0.66
C ALA A 153 19.18 -0.84 2.02
N SER A 154 19.52 0.44 2.18
CA SER A 154 20.14 0.96 3.40
C SER A 154 19.21 0.97 4.62
N VAL A 155 17.89 0.92 4.42
CA VAL A 155 16.91 1.04 5.51
C VAL A 155 16.13 -0.25 5.79
N THR A 156 16.34 -1.32 5.02
CA THR A 156 15.61 -2.59 5.21
C THR A 156 15.81 -3.19 6.60
N ASP A 157 16.94 -2.95 7.25
CA ASP A 157 17.23 -3.49 8.57
C ASP A 157 16.59 -2.69 9.73
N TYR A 158 16.03 -1.51 9.44
CA TYR A 158 15.38 -0.66 10.44
C TYR A 158 13.85 -0.82 10.49
N TYR A 159 13.26 -1.29 9.42
CA TYR A 159 11.80 -1.45 9.27
C TYR A 159 11.41 -2.91 9.13
N ASP A 160 10.16 -3.23 9.41
CA ASP A 160 9.56 -4.54 9.20
C ASP A 160 8.78 -4.59 7.89
N VAL A 161 8.24 -3.43 7.49
CA VAL A 161 7.46 -3.25 6.25
C VAL A 161 7.80 -1.91 5.61
N ILE A 162 7.99 -1.92 4.30
CA ILE A 162 8.09 -0.70 3.47
C ILE A 162 6.92 -0.76 2.49
N LEU A 163 6.05 0.24 2.50
CA LEU A 163 4.93 0.38 1.56
C LEU A 163 5.25 1.49 0.55
N ILE A 164 5.17 1.17 -0.74
CA ILE A 164 5.42 2.12 -1.83
C ILE A 164 4.09 2.49 -2.48
N ASP A 165 3.69 3.78 -2.37
CA ASP A 165 2.51 4.31 -3.07
C ASP A 165 2.89 4.72 -4.49
N CYS A 166 2.39 3.99 -5.49
CA CYS A 166 2.79 4.17 -6.87
C CYS A 166 1.83 5.08 -7.64
N GLN A 167 2.40 5.88 -8.57
CA GLN A 167 1.61 6.66 -9.53
C GLN A 167 0.69 5.79 -10.39
N PRO A 168 -0.40 6.36 -10.97
CA PRO A 168 -1.31 5.64 -11.85
C PRO A 168 -0.76 5.49 -13.28
N SER A 169 0.42 4.91 -13.42
CA SER A 169 1.07 4.64 -14.71
C SER A 169 1.81 3.30 -14.66
N LEU A 170 2.22 2.81 -15.81
CA LEU A 170 3.05 1.60 -15.93
C LEU A 170 4.42 1.93 -16.53
N GLY A 171 4.93 3.15 -16.25
CA GLY A 171 6.23 3.65 -16.70
C GLY A 171 7.42 3.15 -15.87
N LEU A 172 8.58 3.80 -16.06
CA LEU A 172 9.84 3.42 -15.42
C LEU A 172 9.79 3.52 -13.90
N LEU A 173 9.06 4.48 -13.34
CA LEU A 173 8.88 4.58 -11.88
C LEU A 173 8.16 3.34 -11.34
N THR A 174 7.05 2.92 -11.95
CA THR A 174 6.35 1.70 -11.53
C THR A 174 7.24 0.46 -11.67
N VAL A 175 8.04 0.36 -12.73
CA VAL A 175 9.02 -0.74 -12.87
C VAL A 175 10.06 -0.69 -11.75
N ASN A 176 10.55 0.48 -11.33
CA ASN A 176 11.43 0.63 -10.17
C ASN A 176 10.78 0.14 -8.88
N ALA A 177 9.55 0.55 -8.61
CA ALA A 177 8.81 0.10 -7.45
C ALA A 177 8.65 -1.43 -7.41
N LEU A 178 8.23 -2.05 -8.54
CA LEU A 178 8.08 -3.49 -8.67
C LEU A 178 9.44 -4.24 -8.55
N THR A 179 10.50 -3.65 -9.10
CA THR A 179 11.85 -4.24 -9.02
C THR A 179 12.40 -4.22 -7.59
N ALA A 180 12.02 -3.22 -6.80
CA ALA A 180 12.41 -3.12 -5.39
C ALA A 180 11.57 -4.00 -4.46
N SER A 181 10.37 -4.44 -4.88
CA SER A 181 9.38 -5.04 -4.01
C SER A 181 9.49 -6.56 -3.92
N HIS A 182 9.07 -7.11 -2.78
CA HIS A 182 8.79 -8.53 -2.60
C HIS A 182 7.36 -8.85 -3.04
N PHE A 183 6.43 -7.93 -2.79
CA PHE A 183 5.01 -8.14 -3.02
C PHE A 183 4.34 -6.95 -3.70
N VAL A 184 3.20 -7.24 -4.34
CA VAL A 184 2.32 -6.24 -4.94
C VAL A 184 0.92 -6.39 -4.37
N ILE A 185 0.33 -5.29 -3.90
CA ILE A 185 -1.09 -5.16 -3.61
C ILE A 185 -1.74 -4.35 -4.73
N VAL A 186 -2.87 -4.82 -5.23
CA VAL A 186 -3.62 -4.16 -6.31
C VAL A 186 -4.97 -3.70 -5.79
N PRO A 187 -5.10 -2.45 -5.30
CA PRO A 187 -6.41 -1.88 -5.01
C PRO A 187 -7.23 -1.75 -6.29
N LEU A 188 -8.48 -2.18 -6.24
CA LEU A 188 -9.33 -2.26 -7.40
C LEU A 188 -10.77 -1.91 -7.07
N GLU A 189 -11.30 -0.89 -7.74
CA GLU A 189 -12.74 -0.60 -7.74
C GLU A 189 -13.45 -1.61 -8.65
N CYS A 190 -14.51 -2.26 -8.14
CA CYS A 190 -15.25 -3.29 -8.88
C CYS A 190 -16.12 -2.66 -9.97
N GLU A 191 -15.49 -2.22 -11.06
CA GLU A 191 -16.11 -1.66 -12.25
C GLU A 191 -15.84 -2.52 -13.50
N TYR A 192 -16.61 -2.29 -14.57
CA TYR A 192 -16.61 -3.10 -15.79
C TYR A 192 -15.22 -3.31 -16.41
N PHE A 193 -14.36 -2.29 -16.42
CA PHE A 193 -13.02 -2.37 -17.00
C PHE A 193 -11.92 -2.84 -16.02
N ALA A 194 -12.28 -3.20 -14.80
CA ALA A 194 -11.34 -3.57 -13.76
C ALA A 194 -10.44 -4.75 -14.15
N LEU A 195 -11.01 -5.81 -14.73
CA LEU A 195 -10.29 -7.00 -15.19
C LEU A 195 -9.19 -6.69 -16.21
N ARG A 196 -9.47 -5.78 -17.16
CA ARG A 196 -8.48 -5.40 -18.17
C ARG A 196 -7.27 -4.70 -17.53
N GLY A 197 -7.51 -3.83 -16.54
CA GLY A 197 -6.44 -3.16 -15.81
C GLY A 197 -5.55 -4.15 -15.04
N VAL A 198 -6.17 -5.14 -14.37
CA VAL A 198 -5.43 -6.19 -13.65
C VAL A 198 -4.64 -7.07 -14.61
N ALA A 199 -5.18 -7.43 -15.76
CA ALA A 199 -4.48 -8.24 -16.76
C ALA A 199 -3.23 -7.51 -17.29
N LEU A 200 -3.33 -6.22 -17.62
CA LEU A 200 -2.18 -5.40 -18.04
C LEU A 200 -1.09 -5.32 -16.94
N LEU A 201 -1.51 -5.15 -15.71
CA LEU A 201 -0.56 -5.12 -14.58
C LEU A 201 0.11 -6.49 -14.37
N ALA A 202 -0.65 -7.60 -14.51
CA ALA A 202 -0.11 -8.95 -14.43
C ALA A 202 0.98 -9.20 -15.49
N ASP A 203 0.79 -8.68 -16.70
CA ASP A 203 1.80 -8.74 -17.78
C ASP A 203 3.08 -7.96 -17.40
N ILE A 204 2.95 -6.79 -16.76
CA ILE A 204 4.11 -6.03 -16.29
C ILE A 204 4.81 -6.76 -15.14
N ILE A 205 4.07 -7.29 -14.16
CA ILE A 205 4.64 -8.11 -13.08
C ILE A 205 5.45 -9.26 -13.68
N LYS A 206 4.91 -9.98 -14.65
CA LYS A 206 5.61 -11.07 -15.33
C LYS A 206 6.88 -10.62 -16.05
N LYS A 207 6.86 -9.46 -16.71
CA LYS A 207 8.07 -8.88 -17.33
C LYS A 207 9.12 -8.53 -16.29
N VAL A 208 8.73 -7.95 -15.16
CA VAL A 208 9.64 -7.65 -14.05
C VAL A 208 10.22 -8.92 -13.46
N GLN A 209 9.42 -9.97 -13.25
CA GLN A 209 9.88 -11.27 -12.78
C GLN A 209 10.95 -11.88 -13.72
N LEU A 210 10.74 -11.77 -15.02
CA LEU A 210 11.67 -12.33 -16.02
C LEU A 210 12.99 -11.57 -16.13
N ASN A 211 13.00 -10.25 -15.86
CA ASN A 211 14.14 -9.41 -16.22
C ASN A 211 14.89 -8.78 -15.02
N THR A 212 14.18 -8.40 -13.95
CA THR A 212 14.78 -7.57 -12.88
C THR A 212 14.55 -8.09 -11.48
N ASN A 213 13.42 -8.79 -11.20
CA ASN A 213 13.05 -9.27 -9.88
C ASN A 213 12.25 -10.58 -9.94
N PRO A 214 12.92 -11.74 -10.04
CA PRO A 214 12.26 -13.05 -10.17
C PRO A 214 11.41 -13.44 -8.95
N ASP A 215 11.68 -12.86 -7.79
CA ASP A 215 11.00 -13.20 -6.53
C ASP A 215 9.75 -12.34 -6.27
N LEU A 216 9.43 -11.39 -7.16
CA LEU A 216 8.24 -10.55 -7.05
C LEU A 216 6.97 -11.40 -7.08
N GLN A 217 6.06 -11.18 -6.14
CA GLN A 217 4.79 -11.89 -6.08
C GLN A 217 3.59 -10.94 -6.00
N LEU A 218 2.51 -11.30 -6.67
CA LEU A 218 1.21 -10.69 -6.43
C LEU A 218 0.71 -11.20 -5.07
N LEU A 219 0.70 -10.32 -4.05
CA LEU A 219 0.18 -10.65 -2.73
C LEU A 219 -1.34 -10.80 -2.77
N GLY A 220 -2.01 -9.79 -3.34
CA GLY A 220 -3.46 -9.86 -3.50
C GLY A 220 -4.06 -8.65 -4.21
N ILE A 221 -5.30 -8.84 -4.66
CA ILE A 221 -6.17 -7.82 -5.22
C ILE A 221 -7.15 -7.40 -4.12
N LEU A 222 -7.18 -6.11 -3.79
CA LEU A 222 -8.03 -5.53 -2.77
C LEU A 222 -9.23 -4.84 -3.40
N ALA A 223 -10.43 -5.37 -3.17
CA ALA A 223 -11.66 -4.71 -3.59
C ALA A 223 -11.88 -3.44 -2.76
N THR A 224 -11.81 -2.28 -3.41
CA THR A 224 -11.98 -0.96 -2.81
C THR A 224 -13.26 -0.29 -3.30
N MET A 225 -13.74 0.70 -2.54
CA MET A 225 -15.01 1.40 -2.83
C MET A 225 -16.16 0.43 -3.08
N PHE A 226 -16.09 -0.73 -2.44
CA PHE A 226 -17.01 -1.83 -2.66
C PHE A 226 -18.41 -1.48 -2.12
N ASP A 227 -19.43 -1.69 -2.96
CA ASP A 227 -20.83 -1.57 -2.55
C ASP A 227 -21.52 -2.94 -2.66
N LYS A 228 -21.78 -3.55 -1.49
CA LYS A 228 -22.45 -4.86 -1.40
C LYS A 228 -23.88 -4.88 -1.95
N LYS A 229 -24.51 -3.71 -2.12
CA LYS A 229 -25.88 -3.58 -2.60
C LYS A 229 -25.99 -3.65 -4.13
N THR A 230 -24.88 -3.44 -4.84
CA THR A 230 -24.89 -3.45 -6.30
C THR A 230 -24.60 -4.84 -6.85
N VAL A 231 -25.47 -5.35 -7.70
CA VAL A 231 -25.27 -6.63 -8.43
C VAL A 231 -23.99 -6.58 -9.25
N HIS A 232 -23.73 -5.44 -9.87
CA HIS A 232 -22.55 -5.24 -10.71
C HIS A 232 -21.23 -5.45 -9.97
N SER A 233 -21.07 -4.88 -8.78
CA SER A 233 -19.84 -5.05 -7.96
C SER A 233 -19.60 -6.52 -7.62
N ARG A 234 -20.66 -7.26 -7.35
CA ARG A 234 -20.61 -8.70 -7.07
C ARG A 234 -20.17 -9.51 -8.31
N GLU A 235 -20.79 -9.27 -9.47
CA GLU A 235 -20.44 -9.95 -10.72
C GLU A 235 -18.98 -9.69 -11.12
N VAL A 236 -18.48 -8.45 -10.97
CA VAL A 236 -17.08 -8.12 -11.22
C VAL A 236 -16.16 -8.87 -10.26
N LEU A 237 -16.49 -8.92 -8.99
CA LEU A 237 -15.71 -9.66 -7.99
C LEU A 237 -15.63 -11.16 -8.30
N GLU A 238 -16.76 -11.78 -8.71
CA GLU A 238 -16.81 -13.18 -9.12
C GLU A 238 -15.87 -13.46 -10.31
N ARG A 239 -15.91 -12.60 -11.34
CA ARG A 239 -15.01 -12.72 -12.51
C ARG A 239 -13.54 -12.54 -12.17
N ILE A 240 -13.22 -11.64 -11.22
CA ILE A 240 -11.83 -11.46 -10.76
C ILE A 240 -11.38 -12.71 -10.03
N LEU A 241 -12.24 -13.30 -9.21
CA LEU A 241 -11.93 -14.54 -8.48
C LEU A 241 -11.71 -15.74 -9.43
N GLU A 242 -12.50 -15.81 -10.52
CA GLU A 242 -12.30 -16.83 -11.57
C GLU A 242 -10.96 -16.65 -12.29
N ALA A 243 -10.57 -15.40 -12.59
CA ALA A 243 -9.32 -15.10 -13.29
C ALA A 243 -8.06 -15.20 -12.39
N PHE A 244 -8.20 -14.91 -11.10
CA PHE A 244 -7.12 -14.85 -10.11
C PHE A 244 -7.52 -15.60 -8.84
N PRO A 245 -7.69 -16.93 -8.87
CA PRO A 245 -8.06 -17.71 -7.71
C PRO A 245 -7.00 -17.55 -6.62
N GLU A 246 -7.43 -17.43 -5.37
CA GLU A 246 -6.56 -17.25 -4.19
C GLU A 246 -5.74 -15.94 -4.16
N LYS A 247 -5.96 -15.02 -5.10
CA LYS A 247 -5.28 -13.74 -5.16
C LYS A 247 -6.18 -12.55 -4.83
N ILE A 248 -7.36 -12.77 -4.27
CA ILE A 248 -8.25 -11.72 -3.78
C ILE A 248 -8.23 -11.74 -2.26
N PHE A 249 -7.99 -10.58 -1.66
CA PHE A 249 -8.14 -10.41 -0.21
C PHE A 249 -9.59 -10.69 0.21
N ASP A 250 -9.76 -11.36 1.35
CA ASP A 250 -11.09 -11.55 1.92
C ASP A 250 -11.65 -10.22 2.47
N THR A 251 -10.78 -9.35 2.95
CA THR A 251 -11.14 -8.00 3.36
C THR A 251 -11.50 -7.13 2.16
N THR A 252 -12.63 -6.42 2.22
CA THR A 252 -13.00 -5.38 1.25
C THR A 252 -13.03 -4.01 1.92
N ILE A 253 -12.78 -2.95 1.15
CA ILE A 253 -12.88 -1.56 1.62
C ILE A 253 -14.13 -0.94 1.03
N ALA A 254 -15.12 -0.73 1.88
CA ALA A 254 -16.38 -0.12 1.46
C ALA A 254 -16.21 1.37 1.13
N ARG A 255 -17.07 1.90 0.23
CA ARG A 255 -17.15 3.33 -0.05
C ARG A 255 -17.65 4.06 1.20
N THR A 256 -16.95 5.11 1.63
CA THR A 256 -17.36 5.96 2.75
C THR A 256 -16.88 7.40 2.54
N VAL A 257 -17.63 8.36 3.06
CA VAL A 257 -17.27 9.79 3.06
C VAL A 257 -16.12 10.09 4.02
N ARG A 258 -15.78 9.17 4.92
CA ARG A 258 -14.72 9.38 5.90
C ARG A 258 -13.32 9.45 5.28
N PHE A 259 -13.05 8.72 4.19
CA PHE A 259 -11.73 8.76 3.55
C PHE A 259 -11.36 10.13 2.96
N PRO A 260 -12.23 10.86 2.24
CA PRO A 260 -11.96 12.25 1.88
C PRO A 260 -11.73 13.16 3.09
N GLU A 261 -12.49 12.98 4.18
CA GLU A 261 -12.32 13.75 5.41
C GLU A 261 -10.92 13.54 6.04
N THR A 262 -10.40 12.29 6.03
CA THR A 262 -9.05 11.98 6.55
C THR A 262 -7.95 12.68 5.78
N THR A 263 -8.10 12.82 4.45
CA THR A 263 -7.13 13.53 3.62
C THR A 263 -7.04 15.02 3.99
N VAL A 264 -8.18 15.64 4.30
CA VAL A 264 -8.24 17.05 4.76
C VAL A 264 -7.64 17.18 6.17
N ALA A 265 -7.87 16.18 7.04
CA ALA A 265 -7.34 16.18 8.40
C ALA A 265 -5.83 15.86 8.46
N GLY A 266 -5.26 15.27 7.40
CA GLY A 266 -3.86 14.83 7.37
C GLY A 266 -3.56 13.64 8.29
N GLU A 267 -4.56 12.78 8.55
CA GLU A 267 -4.48 11.67 9.48
C GLU A 267 -5.06 10.38 8.87
N PRO A 268 -4.51 9.19 9.25
CA PRO A 268 -5.13 7.92 8.88
C PRO A 268 -6.53 7.74 9.49
N ILE A 269 -7.38 6.93 8.84
CA ILE A 269 -8.73 6.66 9.36
C ILE A 269 -8.71 5.97 10.73
N THR A 270 -7.65 5.22 11.02
CA THR A 270 -7.46 4.54 12.31
C THR A 270 -7.31 5.51 13.48
N THR A 271 -6.81 6.72 13.21
CA THR A 271 -6.70 7.82 14.18
C THR A 271 -7.92 8.73 14.10
N TYR A 272 -8.26 9.21 12.91
CA TYR A 272 -9.33 10.19 12.69
C TYR A 272 -10.72 9.66 13.06
N ALA A 273 -11.04 8.41 12.69
CA ALA A 273 -12.34 7.79 12.92
C ALA A 273 -12.15 6.32 13.34
N SER A 274 -11.49 6.11 14.46
CA SER A 274 -10.97 4.81 14.92
C SER A 274 -12.05 3.72 15.08
N SER A 275 -13.31 4.11 15.40
CA SER A 275 -14.45 3.20 15.54
C SER A 275 -15.25 3.00 14.24
N SER A 276 -14.81 3.56 13.11
CA SER A 276 -15.51 3.42 11.84
C SER A 276 -15.28 2.04 11.20
N THR A 277 -16.23 1.61 10.36
CA THR A 277 -16.09 0.38 9.57
C THR A 277 -14.88 0.41 8.64
N GLY A 278 -14.49 1.61 8.15
CA GLY A 278 -13.26 1.78 7.35
C GLY A 278 -11.99 1.49 8.14
N ALA A 279 -11.90 1.97 9.40
CA ALA A 279 -10.78 1.66 10.29
C ALA A 279 -10.72 0.15 10.63
N ALA A 280 -11.87 -0.45 10.95
CA ALA A 280 -11.98 -1.89 11.19
C ALA A 280 -11.51 -2.70 9.96
N ALA A 281 -11.91 -2.30 8.74
CA ALA A 281 -11.51 -2.95 7.51
C ALA A 281 -9.99 -2.91 7.29
N TYR A 282 -9.32 -1.77 7.48
CA TYR A 282 -7.86 -1.70 7.33
C TYR A 282 -7.12 -2.46 8.42
N ARG A 283 -7.60 -2.48 9.66
CA ARG A 283 -7.03 -3.33 10.73
C ARG A 283 -7.18 -4.81 10.41
N ARG A 284 -8.32 -5.21 9.83
CA ARG A 284 -8.52 -6.58 9.35
C ARG A 284 -7.58 -6.90 8.19
N LEU A 285 -7.44 -5.99 7.21
CA LEU A 285 -6.51 -6.14 6.10
C LEU A 285 -5.06 -6.29 6.59
N ALA A 286 -4.64 -5.52 7.60
CA ALA A 286 -3.29 -5.65 8.17
C ALA A 286 -3.05 -7.05 8.75
N ARG A 287 -4.02 -7.61 9.48
CA ARG A 287 -3.94 -8.98 9.99
C ARG A 287 -3.94 -10.01 8.86
N GLU A 288 -4.75 -9.81 7.82
CA GLU A 288 -4.77 -10.67 6.64
C GLU A 288 -3.41 -10.66 5.92
N VAL A 289 -2.82 -9.48 5.68
CA VAL A 289 -1.48 -9.33 5.07
C VAL A 289 -0.41 -10.07 5.88
N ILE A 290 -0.43 -9.98 7.21
CA ILE A 290 0.49 -10.71 8.08
C ILE A 290 0.26 -12.23 7.95
N SER A 291 -1.00 -12.67 7.99
CA SER A 291 -1.34 -14.10 7.98
C SER A 291 -0.93 -14.83 6.69
N ILE A 292 -0.94 -14.13 5.56
CA ILE A 292 -0.53 -14.68 4.26
C ILE A 292 0.96 -14.44 3.94
N GLY A 293 1.75 -13.97 4.92
CA GLY A 293 3.19 -13.79 4.79
C GLY A 293 3.63 -12.54 4.04
N GLY A 294 2.75 -11.56 3.86
CA GLY A 294 3.07 -10.27 3.25
C GLY A 294 4.06 -9.44 4.09
N CYS A 295 4.05 -9.60 5.39
CA CYS A 295 5.05 -9.09 6.33
C CYS A 295 5.15 -10.02 7.55
N LYS A 296 6.15 -9.74 8.40
CA LYS A 296 6.35 -10.52 9.64
C LYS A 296 5.28 -10.22 10.68
#